data_c461087275db182909eb8d0acded3e3a
#
_entry.id   c461087275db182909eb8d0acded3e3a
#
_cell.length_a   1.000
_cell.length_b   1.000
_cell.length_c   1.000
_cell.angle_alpha   90.00
_cell.angle_beta   90.00
_cell.angle_gamma   90.00
#
_symmetry.space_group_name_H-M   'P 1'
#
loop_
_entity.id
_entity.type
_entity.pdbx_description
1 polymer ?
#
loop_
_entity_poly.entity_id
_entity_poly.type
_entity_poly.pdbx_seq_one_letter_code
_entity_poly.pdbx_strand_id
1 'polypeptide(L)'
;MGNTFTRIGAPQPSDLLKAKAERMVKDVQNIDDAIIEKMTPLATELLQNNSDPTNLVARCLCLAVGAVGKMRSRSILTSQEGYVTMLYRSWNTFRSVSYVFGALRRYFPEEVVIAIKGITMTKDEQGAVFDVEDNHLHFFEDFIKVPAKWTGDA
;
A
#
# COMPACT_ATOMS: atom_id res chain seq x y z
N MET A 1 35.38 -6.46 -10.86
CA MET A 1 34.16 -5.65 -10.82
C MET A 1 33.09 -6.46 -10.05
N GLY A 2 32.77 -6.05 -8.84
CA GLY A 2 31.78 -6.74 -8.01
C GLY A 2 30.37 -6.33 -8.45
N ASN A 3 29.52 -7.29 -8.84
CA ASN A 3 28.11 -7.04 -9.09
C ASN A 3 27.42 -6.75 -7.76
N THR A 4 26.83 -5.57 -7.64
CA THR A 4 26.05 -5.19 -6.46
C THR A 4 24.58 -5.53 -6.73
N PHE A 5 23.98 -6.40 -5.91
CA PHE A 5 22.57 -6.73 -5.99
C PHE A 5 21.80 -5.79 -5.08
N THR A 6 20.83 -5.08 -5.65
CA THR A 6 19.88 -4.27 -4.88
C THR A 6 18.59 -5.06 -4.70
N ARG A 7 18.16 -5.29 -3.46
CA ARG A 7 16.87 -5.92 -3.18
C ARG A 7 15.76 -4.92 -3.46
N ILE A 8 14.93 -5.19 -4.45
CA ILE A 8 13.73 -4.42 -4.77
C ILE A 8 12.54 -5.11 -4.11
N GLY A 9 11.73 -4.35 -3.37
CA GLY A 9 10.46 -4.84 -2.83
C GLY A 9 9.49 -5.18 -3.96
N ALA A 10 8.52 -6.06 -3.70
CA ALA A 10 7.43 -6.32 -4.64
C ALA A 10 6.67 -5.02 -4.91
N PRO A 11 6.33 -4.70 -6.19
CA PRO A 11 5.56 -3.51 -6.52
C PRO A 11 4.21 -3.56 -5.80
N GLN A 12 3.83 -2.45 -5.19
CA GLN A 12 2.53 -2.31 -4.54
C GLN A 12 1.42 -2.19 -5.60
N PRO A 13 0.18 -2.55 -5.28
CA PRO A 13 -0.96 -2.38 -6.19
C PRO A 13 -1.11 -0.95 -6.71
N SER A 14 -0.79 0.06 -5.88
CA SER A 14 -0.73 1.48 -6.25
C SER A 14 0.29 1.76 -7.37
N ASP A 15 1.46 1.14 -7.31
CA ASP A 15 2.52 1.34 -8.30
C ASP A 15 2.13 0.73 -9.65
N LEU A 16 1.51 -0.45 -9.61
CA LEU A 16 0.98 -1.11 -10.81
C LEU A 16 -0.17 -0.31 -11.43
N LEU A 17 -1.06 0.26 -10.61
CA LEU A 17 -2.14 1.11 -11.07
C LEU A 17 -1.60 2.36 -11.77
N LYS A 18 -0.63 3.03 -11.14
CA LYS A 18 0.02 4.22 -11.70
C LYS A 18 0.68 3.91 -13.03
N ALA A 19 1.47 2.84 -13.12
CA ALA A 19 2.13 2.43 -14.35
C ALA A 19 1.14 2.11 -15.49
N LYS A 20 0.02 1.42 -15.17
CA LYS A 20 -1.05 1.17 -16.14
C LYS A 20 -1.72 2.46 -16.60
N ALA A 21 -2.01 3.39 -15.69
CA ALA A 21 -2.63 4.66 -16.02
C ALA A 21 -1.70 5.53 -16.90
N GLU A 22 -0.41 5.61 -16.60
CA GLU A 22 0.57 6.32 -17.40
C GLU A 22 0.69 5.74 -18.82
N ARG A 23 0.66 4.42 -18.95
CA ARG A 23 0.64 3.77 -20.26
C ARG A 23 -0.63 4.12 -21.02
N MET A 24 -1.78 4.04 -20.38
CA MET A 24 -3.06 4.33 -21.01
C MET A 24 -3.16 5.78 -21.50
N VAL A 25 -2.63 6.76 -20.75
CA VAL A 25 -2.58 8.16 -21.18
C VAL A 25 -1.78 8.33 -22.48
N LYS A 26 -0.74 7.52 -22.67
CA LYS A 26 0.01 7.48 -23.95
C LYS A 26 -0.79 6.83 -25.07
N ASP A 27 -1.50 5.76 -24.75
CA ASP A 27 -2.26 4.98 -25.75
C ASP A 27 -3.52 5.73 -26.21
N VAL A 28 -4.11 6.63 -25.39
CA VAL A 28 -5.26 7.48 -25.73
C VAL A 28 -5.03 8.29 -27.01
N GLN A 29 -3.79 8.74 -27.26
CA GLN A 29 -3.45 9.52 -28.45
C GLN A 29 -3.42 8.70 -29.74
N ASN A 30 -3.45 7.37 -29.65
CA ASN A 30 -3.37 6.46 -30.80
C ASN A 30 -4.74 5.85 -31.16
N ILE A 31 -5.84 6.36 -30.60
CA ILE A 31 -7.18 5.85 -30.89
C ILE A 31 -7.64 6.44 -32.24
N ASP A 32 -8.19 5.57 -33.09
CA ASP A 32 -8.71 5.96 -34.40
C ASP A 32 -9.90 6.94 -34.28
N ASP A 33 -9.85 8.01 -35.04
CA ASP A 33 -10.87 9.10 -35.05
C ASP A 33 -12.27 8.55 -35.34
N ALA A 34 -12.42 7.55 -36.21
CA ALA A 34 -13.71 6.96 -36.52
C ALA A 34 -14.34 6.23 -35.30
N ILE A 35 -13.53 5.76 -34.35
CA ILE A 35 -14.01 5.21 -33.10
C ILE A 35 -14.43 6.33 -32.16
N ILE A 36 -13.64 7.40 -32.11
CA ILE A 36 -13.91 8.57 -31.28
C ILE A 36 -15.26 9.20 -31.68
N GLU A 37 -15.52 9.38 -32.99
CA GLU A 37 -16.79 9.93 -33.47
C GLU A 37 -18.00 9.12 -32.99
N LYS A 38 -17.90 7.79 -32.97
CA LYS A 38 -18.98 6.91 -32.47
C LYS A 38 -19.22 7.04 -30.97
N MET A 39 -18.18 7.35 -30.20
CA MET A 39 -18.27 7.48 -28.73
C MET A 39 -18.61 8.89 -28.26
N THR A 40 -18.42 9.89 -29.12
CA THR A 40 -18.65 11.30 -28.80
C THR A 40 -20.07 11.61 -28.30
N PRO A 41 -21.18 11.07 -28.89
CA PRO A 41 -22.51 11.33 -28.37
C PRO A 41 -22.71 10.84 -26.93
N LEU A 42 -22.21 9.63 -26.63
CA LEU A 42 -22.30 9.04 -25.31
C LEU A 42 -21.43 9.83 -24.30
N ALA A 43 -20.24 10.25 -24.70
CA ALA A 43 -19.37 11.06 -23.87
C ALA A 43 -20.02 12.42 -23.54
N THR A 44 -20.71 13.04 -24.52
CA THR A 44 -21.44 14.29 -24.34
C THR A 44 -22.58 14.13 -23.33
N GLU A 45 -23.37 13.06 -23.45
CA GLU A 45 -24.43 12.74 -22.51
C GLU A 45 -23.89 12.52 -21.09
N LEU A 46 -22.81 11.76 -20.93
CA LEU A 46 -22.15 11.54 -19.66
C LEU A 46 -21.66 12.83 -19.01
N LEU A 47 -21.08 13.75 -19.80
CA LEU A 47 -20.60 15.04 -19.33
C LEU A 47 -21.76 15.96 -18.91
N GLN A 48 -22.86 15.97 -19.65
CA GLN A 48 -24.05 16.77 -19.30
C GLN A 48 -24.71 16.29 -18.00
N ASN A 49 -24.69 14.99 -17.73
CA ASN A 49 -25.30 14.39 -16.55
C ASN A 49 -24.39 14.41 -15.31
N ASN A 50 -23.15 14.88 -15.40
CA ASN A 50 -22.20 14.95 -14.30
C ASN A 50 -21.71 16.36 -14.05
N SER A 51 -21.82 16.83 -12.82
CA SER A 51 -21.37 18.16 -12.41
C SER A 51 -19.84 18.28 -12.25
N ASP A 52 -19.12 17.15 -12.15
CA ASP A 52 -17.66 17.10 -12.00
C ASP A 52 -17.03 16.27 -13.13
N PRO A 53 -16.62 16.90 -14.23
CA PRO A 53 -15.95 16.22 -15.35
C PRO A 53 -14.67 15.52 -14.97
N THR A 54 -13.90 16.09 -14.02
CA THR A 54 -12.64 15.50 -13.57
C THR A 54 -12.88 14.17 -12.85
N ASN A 55 -13.87 14.12 -11.98
CA ASN A 55 -14.27 12.89 -11.29
C ASN A 55 -14.78 11.83 -12.29
N LEU A 56 -15.56 12.24 -13.28
CA LEU A 56 -16.05 11.34 -14.33
C LEU A 56 -14.88 10.72 -15.12
N VAL A 57 -13.93 11.54 -15.58
CA VAL A 57 -12.75 11.05 -16.28
C VAL A 57 -11.92 10.11 -15.39
N ALA A 58 -11.72 10.44 -14.11
CA ALA A 58 -11.02 9.58 -13.16
C ALA A 58 -11.69 8.21 -13.02
N ARG A 59 -13.03 8.15 -12.98
CA ARG A 59 -13.80 6.89 -12.97
C ARG A 59 -13.61 6.09 -14.25
N CYS A 60 -13.65 6.73 -15.41
CA CYS A 60 -13.37 6.07 -16.69
C CYS A 60 -11.96 5.50 -16.74
N LEU A 61 -10.97 6.24 -16.23
CA LEU A 61 -9.59 5.78 -16.12
C LEU A 61 -9.49 4.55 -15.19
N CYS A 62 -10.16 4.58 -14.03
CA CYS A 62 -10.21 3.43 -13.12
C CYS A 62 -10.81 2.18 -13.79
N LEU A 63 -11.91 2.34 -14.51
CA LEU A 63 -12.53 1.25 -15.28
C LEU A 63 -11.58 0.69 -16.34
N ALA A 64 -10.93 1.54 -17.10
CA ALA A 64 -10.04 1.16 -18.18
C ALA A 64 -8.78 0.40 -17.70
N VAL A 65 -8.26 0.75 -16.53
CA VAL A 65 -7.12 0.01 -15.92
C VAL A 65 -7.55 -1.21 -15.10
N GLY A 66 -8.87 -1.45 -14.97
CA GLY A 66 -9.42 -2.56 -14.19
C GLY A 66 -9.42 -2.34 -12.67
N ALA A 67 -9.36 -1.10 -12.21
CA ALA A 67 -9.37 -0.73 -10.79
C ALA A 67 -10.81 -0.53 -10.27
N VAL A 68 -11.59 -1.61 -10.21
CA VAL A 68 -13.04 -1.59 -9.93
C VAL A 68 -13.36 -1.98 -8.47
N GLY A 69 -12.41 -2.00 -7.58
CA GLY A 69 -12.64 -2.44 -6.20
C GLY A 69 -11.78 -1.69 -5.20
N LYS A 70 -11.90 -2.08 -3.93
CA LYS A 70 -10.97 -1.61 -2.90
C LYS A 70 -9.56 -2.09 -3.25
N MET A 71 -8.65 -1.15 -3.39
CA MET A 71 -7.23 -1.47 -3.54
C MET A 71 -6.74 -2.00 -2.19
N ARG A 72 -6.41 -3.29 -2.14
CA ARG A 72 -5.85 -3.92 -0.95
C ARG A 72 -4.33 -3.87 -1.02
N SER A 73 -3.71 -3.55 0.09
CA SER A 73 -2.26 -3.63 0.24
C SER A 73 -1.78 -5.06 0.03
N ARG A 74 -0.52 -5.22 -0.30
CA ARG A 74 0.11 -6.53 -0.43
C ARG A 74 1.38 -6.58 0.41
N SER A 75 1.48 -7.58 1.27
CA SER A 75 2.66 -7.81 2.08
C SER A 75 3.92 -7.93 1.25
N ILE A 76 4.99 -7.27 1.68
CA ILE A 76 6.33 -7.41 1.08
C ILE A 76 6.98 -8.75 1.50
N LEU A 77 6.62 -9.27 2.68
CA LEU A 77 7.15 -10.53 3.20
C LEU A 77 6.52 -11.75 2.54
N THR A 78 5.19 -11.78 2.51
CA THR A 78 4.43 -12.98 2.12
C THR A 78 3.72 -12.86 0.78
N SER A 79 3.66 -11.64 0.20
CA SER A 79 2.86 -11.29 -0.99
C SER A 79 1.35 -11.50 -0.80
N GLN A 80 0.88 -11.68 0.44
CA GLN A 80 -0.54 -11.86 0.75
C GLN A 80 -1.28 -10.53 0.64
N GLU A 81 -2.46 -10.55 0.02
CA GLU A 81 -3.35 -9.39 -0.09
C GLU A 81 -4.02 -9.07 1.24
N GLY A 82 -4.25 -7.78 1.49
CA GLY A 82 -4.88 -7.30 2.73
C GLY A 82 -3.91 -7.18 3.90
N TYR A 83 -2.61 -7.28 3.65
CA TYR A 83 -1.55 -7.12 4.65
C TYR A 83 -0.56 -6.05 4.25
N VAL A 84 -0.06 -5.31 5.25
CA VAL A 84 1.02 -4.34 5.13
C VAL A 84 2.19 -4.80 5.97
N THR A 85 3.38 -4.82 5.39
CA THR A 85 4.61 -5.14 6.13
C THR A 85 5.10 -3.93 6.89
N MET A 86 5.25 -4.10 8.21
CA MET A 86 5.75 -3.08 9.13
C MET A 86 7.15 -3.46 9.61
N LEU A 87 7.97 -2.44 9.87
CA LEU A 87 9.27 -2.58 10.50
C LEU A 87 9.24 -1.97 11.89
N TYR A 88 9.47 -2.79 12.90
CA TYR A 88 9.78 -2.35 14.26
C TYR A 88 11.27 -2.14 14.40
N ARG A 89 11.70 -1.05 15.02
CA ARG A 89 13.11 -0.77 15.34
C ARG A 89 13.26 -0.48 16.82
N SER A 90 14.33 -0.99 17.43
CA SER A 90 14.73 -0.72 18.81
C SER A 90 16.14 -0.12 18.85
N TRP A 91 16.42 0.71 19.84
CA TRP A 91 17.75 1.21 20.11
C TRP A 91 18.68 0.13 20.67
N ASN A 92 18.11 -0.84 21.39
CA ASN A 92 18.83 -1.95 21.99
C ASN A 92 18.67 -3.22 21.14
N THR A 93 19.69 -4.05 21.12
CA THR A 93 19.61 -5.37 20.50
C THR A 93 18.70 -6.28 21.33
N PHE A 94 17.95 -7.12 20.66
CA PHE A 94 17.12 -8.15 21.28
C PHE A 94 17.23 -9.47 20.50
N ARG A 95 17.11 -10.60 21.21
CA ARG A 95 17.34 -11.93 20.65
C ARG A 95 16.09 -12.77 20.46
N SER A 96 14.92 -12.18 20.69
CA SER A 96 13.65 -12.92 20.62
C SER A 96 12.53 -12.05 20.11
N VAL A 97 11.69 -12.60 19.25
CA VAL A 97 10.44 -11.96 18.80
C VAL A 97 9.48 -11.68 19.95
N SER A 98 9.60 -12.41 21.07
CA SER A 98 8.80 -12.17 22.28
C SER A 98 9.01 -10.76 22.85
N TYR A 99 10.20 -10.19 22.66
CA TYR A 99 10.49 -8.80 23.04
C TYR A 99 9.60 -7.83 22.26
N VAL A 100 9.47 -8.05 20.95
CA VAL A 100 8.64 -7.21 20.07
C VAL A 100 7.17 -7.31 20.46
N PHE A 101 6.66 -8.52 20.72
CA PHE A 101 5.30 -8.71 21.20
C PHE A 101 5.07 -8.02 22.56
N GLY A 102 6.03 -8.09 23.47
CA GLY A 102 5.99 -7.37 24.75
C GLY A 102 5.94 -5.85 24.57
N ALA A 103 6.72 -5.31 23.64
CA ALA A 103 6.70 -3.88 23.30
C ALA A 103 5.37 -3.48 22.66
N LEU A 104 4.86 -4.25 21.71
CA LEU A 104 3.61 -3.94 21.01
C LEU A 104 2.39 -3.97 21.93
N ARG A 105 2.32 -4.93 22.89
CA ARG A 105 1.24 -5.01 23.88
C ARG A 105 1.15 -3.81 24.82
N ARG A 106 2.21 -3.02 24.95
CA ARG A 106 2.18 -1.78 25.76
C ARG A 106 1.41 -0.63 25.06
N TYR A 107 1.33 -0.68 23.73
CA TYR A 107 0.82 0.41 22.93
C TYR A 107 -0.43 0.06 22.12
N PHE A 108 -0.66 -1.22 21.84
CA PHE A 108 -1.75 -1.69 20.99
C PHE A 108 -2.66 -2.67 21.72
N PRO A 109 -3.97 -2.70 21.38
CA PRO A 109 -4.90 -3.68 21.88
C PRO A 109 -4.45 -5.12 21.56
N GLU A 110 -4.79 -6.07 22.43
CA GLU A 110 -4.39 -7.47 22.27
C GLU A 110 -4.87 -8.07 20.94
N GLU A 111 -6.06 -7.69 20.45
CA GLU A 111 -6.61 -8.11 19.15
C GLU A 111 -5.70 -7.74 17.98
N VAL A 112 -5.09 -6.54 18.03
CA VAL A 112 -4.15 -6.07 17.00
C VAL A 112 -2.85 -6.87 17.05
N VAL A 113 -2.36 -7.16 18.26
CA VAL A 113 -1.10 -7.89 18.46
C VAL A 113 -1.24 -9.35 18.04
N ILE A 114 -2.37 -9.99 18.30
CA ILE A 114 -2.66 -11.38 17.88
C ILE A 114 -2.82 -11.49 16.36
N ALA A 115 -3.32 -10.43 15.70
CA ALA A 115 -3.50 -10.41 14.25
C ALA A 115 -2.19 -10.27 13.46
N ILE A 116 -1.06 -9.99 14.12
CA ILE A 116 0.26 -9.88 13.49
C ILE A 116 0.70 -11.25 12.96
N LYS A 117 1.20 -11.27 11.72
CA LYS A 117 1.70 -12.47 11.06
C LYS A 117 3.14 -12.33 10.58
N GLY A 118 3.80 -13.46 10.39
CA GLY A 118 5.08 -13.55 9.71
C GLY A 118 6.24 -12.79 10.38
N ILE A 119 6.19 -12.60 11.71
CA ILE A 119 7.23 -11.85 12.41
C ILE A 119 8.61 -12.51 12.27
N THR A 120 9.57 -11.72 11.82
CA THR A 120 10.96 -12.15 11.62
C THR A 120 11.91 -11.06 12.07
N MET A 121 12.96 -11.44 12.80
CA MET A 121 13.98 -10.51 13.27
C MET A 121 14.87 -10.03 12.12
N THR A 122 15.33 -8.78 12.21
CA THR A 122 16.35 -8.25 11.30
C THR A 122 17.73 -8.81 11.66
N LYS A 123 18.63 -8.85 10.67
CA LYS A 123 19.98 -9.42 10.84
C LYS A 123 20.83 -8.70 11.90
N ASP A 124 20.55 -7.42 12.13
CA ASP A 124 21.25 -6.58 13.11
C ASP A 124 20.75 -6.76 14.55
N GLU A 125 19.76 -7.65 14.77
CA GLU A 125 19.13 -7.89 16.06
C GLU A 125 18.51 -6.63 16.71
N GLN A 126 18.30 -5.56 15.94
CA GLN A 126 17.73 -4.29 16.39
C GLN A 126 16.33 -4.03 15.82
N GLY A 127 15.79 -4.95 15.06
CA GLY A 127 14.48 -4.80 14.46
C GLY A 127 13.77 -6.11 14.23
N ALA A 128 12.48 -6.00 13.90
CA ALA A 128 11.69 -7.09 13.37
C ALA A 128 10.73 -6.57 12.30
N VAL A 129 10.49 -7.38 11.30
CA VAL A 129 9.49 -7.15 10.27
C VAL A 129 8.32 -8.09 10.47
N PHE A 130 7.10 -7.61 10.25
CA PHE A 130 5.89 -8.38 10.41
C PHE A 130 4.77 -7.82 9.55
N ASP A 131 3.76 -8.62 9.30
CA ASP A 131 2.58 -8.25 8.53
C ASP A 131 1.41 -7.89 9.44
N VAL A 132 0.74 -6.78 9.10
CA VAL A 132 -0.47 -6.29 9.77
C VAL A 132 -1.61 -6.27 8.76
N GLU A 133 -2.81 -6.70 9.16
CA GLU A 133 -4.00 -6.59 8.32
C GLU A 133 -4.40 -5.13 8.07
N ASP A 134 -4.92 -4.82 6.87
CA ASP A 134 -5.34 -3.47 6.48
C ASP A 134 -6.31 -2.83 7.48
N ASN A 135 -7.22 -3.61 8.07
CA ASN A 135 -8.20 -3.14 9.05
C ASN A 135 -7.56 -2.69 10.38
N HIS A 136 -6.37 -3.17 10.72
CA HIS A 136 -5.63 -2.78 11.91
C HIS A 136 -4.54 -1.72 11.65
N LEU A 137 -4.31 -1.36 10.39
CA LEU A 137 -3.23 -0.45 10.01
C LEU A 137 -3.36 0.93 10.65
N HIS A 138 -4.60 1.43 10.82
CA HIS A 138 -4.87 2.75 11.43
C HIS A 138 -4.28 2.90 12.84
N PHE A 139 -4.22 1.83 13.64
CA PHE A 139 -3.58 1.87 14.97
C PHE A 139 -2.10 2.22 14.87
N PHE A 140 -1.39 1.65 13.89
CA PHE A 140 0.03 1.91 13.66
C PHE A 140 0.27 3.28 13.04
N GLU A 141 -0.56 3.72 12.09
CA GLU A 141 -0.46 5.03 11.47
C GLU A 141 -0.66 6.16 12.48
N ASP A 142 -1.65 6.02 13.35
CA ASP A 142 -1.92 7.01 14.41
C ASP A 142 -0.79 7.05 15.43
N PHE A 143 -0.17 5.90 15.71
CA PHE A 143 0.99 5.83 16.59
C PHE A 143 2.22 6.52 15.99
N ILE A 144 2.49 6.33 14.69
CA ILE A 144 3.63 6.93 13.97
C ILE A 144 3.48 8.46 13.87
N LYS A 145 2.26 8.98 13.73
CA LYS A 145 1.97 10.42 13.63
C LYS A 145 2.22 11.18 14.94
N VAL A 146 2.37 10.49 16.07
CA VAL A 146 2.60 11.12 17.39
C VAL A 146 4.05 10.88 17.85
N PRO A 147 5.01 11.77 17.51
CA PRO A 147 6.44 11.55 17.74
C PRO A 147 6.86 11.40 19.20
N ALA A 148 6.01 11.80 20.15
CA ALA A 148 6.37 11.94 21.56
C ALA A 148 6.14 10.70 22.44
N LYS A 149 5.60 9.60 21.92
CA LYS A 149 5.30 8.40 22.72
C LYS A 149 6.36 7.29 22.64
N TRP A 150 7.39 7.49 21.86
CA TRP A 150 8.44 6.50 21.65
C TRP A 150 9.72 6.86 22.42
N THR A 151 9.58 7.22 23.68
CA THR A 151 10.73 7.27 24.61
C THR A 151 10.94 5.86 25.14
N GLY A 152 11.91 5.19 24.54
CA GLY A 152 12.38 3.88 25.01
C GLY A 152 13.13 4.05 26.33
N ASP A 153 12.41 4.25 27.42
CA ASP A 153 12.90 4.09 28.77
C ASP A 153 12.34 2.79 29.35
N ALA A 154 13.21 1.81 29.41
CA ALA A 154 13.28 0.77 30.43
C ALA A 154 14.60 0.03 30.33
#